data_a4c6c335e18f098ee6c3f5ed5552528e
#
_entry.id   a4c6c335e18f098ee6c3f5ed5552528e
#
_cell.length_a   1.000
_cell.length_b   1.000
_cell.length_c   1.000
_cell.angle_alpha   90.00
_cell.angle_beta   90.00
_cell.angle_gamma   90.00
#
_symmetry.space_group_name_H-M   'P 1'
#
loop_
_entity.id
_entity.type
_entity.pdbx_description
1 polymer ?
#
loop_
_entity_poly.entity_id
_entity_poly.type
_entity_poly.pdbx_seq_one_letter_code
_entity_poly.pdbx_strand_id
1 'polypeptide(L)'
;MNILSLEFLDKVILILKTQNKKLTAHEISVLFITDDFYFIYRKDFKLDNYLPILVKDGYVKEVEELSEIKGFGSSNVKYYSLTAEGLIFVGYVNSYYSKMSEEEQKMELFENQLSLNKSIISTNASVRSTNSWMRCLTVVIAVGTLVSAIYYSIEIYKYFYSCNK
;
A
#
# COMPACT_ATOMS: atom_id res chain seq x y z
N MET A 1 1.02 4.02 17.50
CA MET A 1 1.04 5.45 17.92
C MET A 1 -0.29 6.03 17.49
N ASN A 2 -0.99 6.81 18.32
CA ASN A 2 -2.29 7.37 17.92
C ASN A 2 -2.08 8.67 17.10
N ILE A 3 -3.11 9.12 16.37
CA ILE A 3 -3.03 10.32 15.53
C ILE A 3 -2.61 11.56 16.32
N LEU A 4 -3.09 11.71 17.54
CA LEU A 4 -2.73 12.83 18.42
C LEU A 4 -1.22 12.90 18.72
N SER A 5 -0.57 11.73 18.86
CA SER A 5 0.87 11.66 19.04
C SER A 5 1.64 12.10 17.77
N LEU A 6 1.11 11.78 16.60
CA LEU A 6 1.70 12.20 15.31
C LEU A 6 1.56 13.71 15.09
N GLU A 7 0.40 14.27 15.40
CA GLU A 7 0.18 15.73 15.36
C GLU A 7 1.10 16.48 16.31
N PHE A 8 1.36 15.92 17.50
CA PHE A 8 2.30 16.50 18.45
C PHE A 8 3.72 16.54 17.88
N LEU A 9 4.19 15.46 17.29
CA LEU A 9 5.51 15.40 16.62
C LEU A 9 5.60 16.42 15.46
N ASP A 10 4.56 16.52 14.65
CA ASP A 10 4.49 17.48 13.55
C ASP A 10 4.57 18.92 14.05
N LYS A 11 3.92 19.19 15.19
CA LYS A 11 3.97 20.52 15.82
C LYS A 11 5.36 20.85 16.35
N VAL A 12 6.08 19.89 16.95
CA VAL A 12 7.50 20.11 17.36
C VAL A 12 8.36 20.47 16.15
N ILE A 13 8.22 19.73 15.06
CA ILE A 13 8.96 20.03 13.82
C ILE A 13 8.59 21.40 13.29
N LEU A 14 7.32 21.79 13.30
CA LEU A 14 6.87 23.09 12.85
C LEU A 14 7.47 24.23 13.69
N ILE A 15 7.51 24.08 15.03
CA ILE A 15 8.16 25.06 15.92
C ILE A 15 9.64 25.21 15.57
N LEU A 16 10.35 24.09 15.38
CA LEU A 16 11.77 24.12 15.01
C LEU A 16 11.98 24.74 13.62
N LYS A 17 11.08 24.51 12.67
CA LYS A 17 11.11 25.14 11.32
C LYS A 17 10.92 26.65 11.41
N THR A 18 9.93 27.10 12.16
CA THR A 18 9.60 28.54 12.25
C THR A 18 10.67 29.33 12.97
N GLN A 19 11.26 28.76 14.00
CA GLN A 19 12.32 29.44 14.76
C GLN A 19 13.68 29.42 14.04
N ASN A 20 13.93 28.42 13.19
CA ASN A 20 15.16 28.24 12.41
C ASN A 20 16.46 28.40 13.23
N LYS A 21 16.43 27.98 14.49
CA LYS A 21 17.56 28.03 15.43
C LYS A 21 17.55 26.82 16.34
N LYS A 22 18.65 26.62 17.06
CA LYS A 22 18.72 25.61 18.12
C LYS A 22 17.86 26.06 19.30
N LEU A 23 17.03 25.18 19.83
CA LEU A 23 16.15 25.40 20.98
C LEU A 23 16.39 24.34 22.04
N THR A 24 16.28 24.72 23.31
CA THR A 24 16.21 23.78 24.42
C THR A 24 14.79 23.17 24.51
N ALA A 25 14.65 22.02 25.19
CA ALA A 25 13.35 21.42 25.45
C ALA A 25 12.41 22.38 26.19
N HIS A 26 12.95 23.20 27.07
CA HIS A 26 12.18 24.23 27.80
C HIS A 26 11.66 25.32 26.85
N GLU A 27 12.48 25.86 25.96
CA GLU A 27 12.07 26.86 24.97
C GLU A 27 10.99 26.31 24.02
N ILE A 28 11.15 25.07 23.57
CA ILE A 28 10.13 24.38 22.75
C ILE A 28 8.82 24.29 23.55
N SER A 29 8.85 23.89 24.83
CA SER A 29 7.66 23.78 25.67
C SER A 29 6.98 25.13 25.89
N VAL A 30 7.73 26.22 26.07
CA VAL A 30 7.20 27.58 26.18
C VAL A 30 6.47 27.99 24.90
N LEU A 31 7.04 27.70 23.73
CA LEU A 31 6.42 27.99 22.45
C LEU A 31 5.15 27.17 22.20
N PHE A 32 5.06 25.97 22.76
CA PHE A 32 3.82 25.19 22.78
C PHE A 32 2.72 25.84 23.61
N ILE A 33 3.07 26.46 24.75
CA ILE A 33 2.11 27.08 25.66
C ILE A 33 1.41 28.30 25.03
N THR A 34 2.11 29.00 24.15
CA THR A 34 1.57 30.18 23.46
C THR A 34 0.62 29.86 22.33
N ASP A 35 0.43 28.57 22.02
CA ASP A 35 -0.43 28.10 20.93
C ASP A 35 -1.71 27.47 21.53
N ASP A 36 -2.88 27.71 20.91
CA ASP A 36 -4.19 27.18 21.33
C ASP A 36 -4.23 25.64 21.42
N PHE A 37 -3.27 24.98 20.79
CA PHE A 37 -3.06 23.53 20.85
C PHE A 37 -2.70 22.99 22.26
N TYR A 38 -2.15 23.83 23.14
CA TYR A 38 -1.68 23.43 24.47
C TYR A 38 -2.78 22.85 25.37
N PHE A 39 -4.00 23.36 25.25
CA PHE A 39 -5.12 22.91 26.07
C PHE A 39 -5.52 21.45 25.85
N ILE A 40 -5.32 20.95 24.65
CA ILE A 40 -5.67 19.56 24.25
C ILE A 40 -4.64 18.56 24.80
N TYR A 41 -3.36 18.98 24.90
CA TYR A 41 -2.24 18.06 25.18
C TYR A 41 -1.67 18.13 26.61
N ARG A 42 -2.20 19.01 27.47
CA ARG A 42 -1.63 19.37 28.77
C ARG A 42 -1.40 18.22 29.76
N LYS A 43 -2.14 17.10 29.67
CA LYS A 43 -2.07 16.02 30.66
C LYS A 43 -1.17 14.85 30.27
N ASP A 44 -1.10 14.53 28.99
CA ASP A 44 -0.57 13.24 28.52
C ASP A 44 0.73 13.34 27.71
N PHE A 45 1.12 14.55 27.29
CA PHE A 45 2.25 14.76 26.39
C PHE A 45 3.42 15.44 27.10
N LYS A 46 4.44 14.65 27.43
CA LYS A 46 5.72 15.17 27.92
C LYS A 46 6.69 15.23 26.73
N LEU A 47 7.20 16.43 26.42
CA LEU A 47 8.12 16.68 25.32
C LEU A 47 9.35 15.75 25.37
N ASP A 48 9.82 15.43 26.59
CA ASP A 48 10.94 14.54 26.82
C ASP A 48 10.73 13.11 26.28
N ASN A 49 9.47 12.68 26.10
CA ASN A 49 9.16 11.37 25.52
C ASN A 49 9.16 11.40 23.97
N TYR A 50 8.99 12.55 23.36
CA TYR A 50 8.82 12.70 21.92
C TYR A 50 10.07 13.19 21.21
N LEU A 51 10.89 14.03 21.84
CA LEU A 51 12.17 14.48 21.29
C LEU A 51 13.11 13.33 20.90
N PRO A 52 13.27 12.27 21.74
CA PRO A 52 14.09 11.12 21.35
C PRO A 52 13.59 10.39 20.10
N ILE A 53 12.28 10.40 19.85
CA ILE A 53 11.70 9.80 18.64
C ILE A 53 12.16 10.59 17.41
N LEU A 54 12.04 11.91 17.45
CA LEU A 54 12.48 12.80 16.35
C LEU A 54 13.97 12.71 16.06
N VAL A 55 14.78 12.52 17.12
CA VAL A 55 16.23 12.32 16.99
C VAL A 55 16.52 10.95 16.37
N LYS A 56 15.84 9.90 16.83
CA LYS A 56 15.99 8.54 16.31
C LYS A 56 15.57 8.46 14.82
N ASP A 57 14.51 9.15 14.45
CA ASP A 57 14.01 9.18 13.07
C ASP A 57 14.88 10.08 12.16
N GLY A 58 15.87 10.79 12.73
CA GLY A 58 16.83 11.59 11.98
C GLY A 58 16.34 12.99 11.58
N TYR A 59 15.14 13.40 11.99
CA TYR A 59 14.59 14.71 11.63
C TYR A 59 15.10 15.85 12.51
N VAL A 60 15.53 15.51 13.74
CA VAL A 60 16.06 16.46 14.73
C VAL A 60 17.45 16.00 15.18
N LYS A 61 18.37 16.94 15.32
CA LYS A 61 19.69 16.73 15.88
C LYS A 61 19.73 17.26 17.31
N GLU A 62 20.17 16.42 18.24
CA GLU A 62 20.50 16.80 19.61
C GLU A 62 21.98 17.19 19.69
N VAL A 63 22.30 18.30 20.33
CA VAL A 63 23.65 18.78 20.59
C VAL A 63 23.75 19.21 22.05
N GLU A 64 24.71 18.66 22.77
CA GLU A 64 25.03 19.11 24.14
C GLU A 64 26.05 20.24 24.10
N GLU A 65 25.74 21.36 24.71
CA GLU A 65 26.64 22.50 24.85
C GLU A 65 26.80 22.85 26.34
N LEU A 66 28.03 23.19 26.75
CA LEU A 66 28.33 23.71 28.08
C LEU A 66 27.77 25.14 28.18
N SER A 67 26.77 25.34 29.01
CA SER A 67 26.26 26.66 29.32
C SER A 67 26.72 27.09 30.70
N GLU A 68 27.39 28.23 30.78
CA GLU A 68 27.73 28.89 32.05
C GLU A 68 26.50 29.61 32.60
N ILE A 69 25.92 29.07 33.67
CA ILE A 69 24.84 29.75 34.37
C ILE A 69 25.50 30.68 35.39
N LYS A 70 25.34 31.99 35.18
CA LYS A 70 25.88 33.03 36.10
C LYS A 70 25.49 32.69 37.53
N GLY A 71 26.49 32.33 38.37
CA GLY A 71 26.31 32.02 39.80
C GLY A 71 26.07 30.55 40.19
N PHE A 72 25.94 29.64 39.27
CA PHE A 72 25.66 28.19 39.57
C PHE A 72 26.61 27.19 38.91
N GLY A 73 27.68 27.65 38.25
CA GLY A 73 28.61 26.75 37.55
C GLY A 73 28.21 26.40 36.13
N SER A 74 28.97 25.56 35.45
CA SER A 74 28.68 25.10 34.11
C SER A 74 27.79 23.86 34.13
N SER A 75 26.71 23.84 33.37
CA SER A 75 25.87 22.67 33.18
C SER A 75 25.75 22.31 31.69
N ASN A 76 25.68 21.01 31.42
CA ASN A 76 25.40 20.54 30.05
C ASN A 76 23.93 20.79 29.72
N VAL A 77 23.70 21.59 28.68
CA VAL A 77 22.35 21.89 28.16
C VAL A 77 22.18 21.24 26.81
N LYS A 78 21.07 20.54 26.64
CA LYS A 78 20.72 19.89 25.40
C LYS A 78 19.94 20.84 24.49
N TYR A 79 20.44 21.02 23.29
CA TYR A 79 19.81 21.81 22.23
C TYR A 79 19.34 20.91 21.12
N TYR A 80 18.19 21.24 20.54
CA TYR A 80 17.55 20.53 19.44
C TYR A 80 17.46 21.43 18.21
N SER A 81 17.85 20.93 17.07
CA SER A 81 17.77 21.64 15.78
C SER A 81 17.36 20.69 14.68
N LEU A 82 16.71 21.21 13.63
CA LEU A 82 16.35 20.38 12.48
C LEU A 82 17.58 19.94 11.69
N THR A 83 17.49 18.73 11.16
CA THR A 83 18.39 18.22 10.12
C THR A 83 17.92 18.69 8.74
N ALA A 84 18.71 18.42 7.69
CA ALA A 84 18.29 18.66 6.30
C ALA A 84 17.03 17.86 5.96
N GLU A 85 16.96 16.60 6.41
CA GLU A 85 15.79 15.73 6.23
C GLU A 85 14.57 16.27 7.00
N GLY A 86 14.75 16.75 8.23
CA GLY A 86 13.68 17.38 9.01
C GLY A 86 13.11 18.64 8.35
N LEU A 87 13.94 19.40 7.63
CA LEU A 87 13.48 20.59 6.90
C LEU A 87 12.52 20.25 5.74
N ILE A 88 12.77 19.17 5.02
CA ILE A 88 11.96 18.73 3.87
C ILE A 88 10.82 17.77 4.28
N PHE A 89 10.83 17.26 5.52
CA PHE A 89 9.82 16.32 5.99
C PHE A 89 8.41 16.92 5.95
N VAL A 90 7.48 16.23 5.33
CA VAL A 90 6.11 16.70 5.07
C VAL A 90 5.20 16.55 6.29
N GLY A 91 5.59 15.71 7.27
CA GLY A 91 4.87 15.46 8.51
C GLY A 91 4.49 13.99 8.70
N TYR A 92 4.38 13.60 9.97
CA TYR A 92 4.01 12.25 10.38
C TYR A 92 2.55 11.92 10.04
N VAL A 93 1.65 12.89 10.20
CA VAL A 93 0.23 12.75 9.90
C VAL A 93 0.03 12.49 8.40
N ASN A 94 0.67 13.27 7.56
CA ASN A 94 0.59 13.08 6.11
C ASN A 94 1.18 11.73 5.68
N SER A 95 2.31 11.33 6.26
CA SER A 95 2.94 10.03 6.00
C SER A 95 2.06 8.86 6.45
N TYR A 96 1.31 9.02 7.53
CA TYR A 96 0.35 8.04 8.02
C TYR A 96 -0.82 7.85 7.05
N TYR A 97 -1.44 8.95 6.60
CA TYR A 97 -2.56 8.89 5.66
C TYR A 97 -2.14 8.38 4.28
N SER A 98 -0.95 8.72 3.79
CA SER A 98 -0.46 8.18 2.52
C SER A 98 -0.28 6.66 2.57
N LYS A 99 0.25 6.12 3.68
CA LYS A 99 0.37 4.66 3.87
C LYS A 99 -0.98 3.96 3.96
N MET A 100 -1.95 4.54 4.68
CA MET A 100 -3.32 4.00 4.72
C MET A 100 -3.94 3.93 3.33
N SER A 101 -3.84 5.01 2.56
CA SER A 101 -4.34 5.04 1.18
C SER A 101 -3.68 3.99 0.28
N GLU A 102 -2.38 3.76 0.43
CA GLU A 102 -1.66 2.70 -0.30
C GLU A 102 -2.14 1.29 0.10
N GLU A 103 -2.42 1.07 1.39
CA GLU A 103 -2.95 -0.22 1.87
C GLU A 103 -4.36 -0.48 1.36
N GLU A 104 -5.23 0.54 1.36
CA GLU A 104 -6.58 0.46 0.79
C GLU A 104 -6.53 0.13 -0.71
N GLN A 105 -5.69 0.80 -1.49
CA GLN A 105 -5.50 0.52 -2.90
C GLN A 105 -4.96 -0.90 -3.16
N LYS A 106 -4.04 -1.38 -2.32
CA LYS A 106 -3.53 -2.77 -2.41
C LYS A 106 -4.63 -3.79 -2.12
N MET A 107 -5.49 -3.51 -1.16
CA MET A 107 -6.63 -4.38 -0.83
C MET A 107 -7.63 -4.46 -1.98
N GLU A 108 -7.98 -3.32 -2.58
CA GLU A 108 -8.87 -3.26 -3.75
C GLU A 108 -8.29 -4.01 -4.95
N LEU A 109 -6.98 -3.85 -5.22
CA LEU A 109 -6.29 -4.60 -6.26
C LEU A 109 -6.33 -6.11 -6.01
N PHE A 110 -6.14 -6.53 -4.77
CA PHE A 110 -6.20 -7.95 -4.39
C PHE A 110 -7.61 -8.53 -4.60
N GLU A 111 -8.66 -7.83 -4.19
CA GLU A 111 -10.05 -8.22 -4.41
C GLU A 111 -10.40 -8.34 -5.91
N ASN A 112 -9.94 -7.38 -6.71
CA ASN A 112 -10.10 -7.40 -8.15
C ASN A 112 -9.40 -8.60 -8.80
N GLN A 113 -8.17 -8.92 -8.38
CA GLN A 113 -7.46 -10.12 -8.84
C GLN A 113 -8.18 -11.41 -8.47
N LEU A 114 -8.74 -11.48 -7.26
CA LEU A 114 -9.48 -12.64 -6.79
C LEU A 114 -10.78 -12.86 -7.62
N SER A 115 -11.47 -11.79 -7.95
CA SER A 115 -12.67 -11.82 -8.80
C SER A 115 -12.35 -12.27 -10.23
N LEU A 116 -11.26 -11.75 -10.81
CA LEU A 116 -10.77 -12.15 -12.12
C LEU A 116 -10.40 -13.64 -12.16
N ASN A 117 -9.67 -14.13 -11.15
CA ASN A 117 -9.32 -15.54 -11.06
C ASN A 117 -10.55 -16.45 -10.99
N LYS A 118 -11.59 -16.06 -10.22
CA LYS A 118 -12.85 -16.80 -10.19
C LYS A 118 -13.53 -16.81 -11.56
N SER A 119 -13.54 -15.70 -12.27
CA SER A 119 -14.08 -15.59 -13.62
C SER A 119 -13.32 -16.50 -14.61
N ILE A 120 -12.00 -16.50 -14.56
CA ILE A 120 -11.15 -17.37 -15.41
C ILE A 120 -11.43 -18.85 -15.14
N ILE A 121 -11.56 -19.25 -13.87
CA ILE A 121 -11.87 -20.64 -13.51
C ILE A 121 -13.24 -21.04 -14.07
N SER A 122 -14.26 -20.20 -13.95
CA SER A 122 -15.59 -20.48 -14.47
C SER A 122 -15.62 -20.56 -16.00
N THR A 123 -14.88 -19.66 -16.67
CA THR A 123 -14.75 -19.67 -18.13
C THR A 123 -14.03 -20.93 -18.63
N ASN A 124 -12.94 -21.33 -17.96
CA ASN A 124 -12.22 -22.55 -18.29
C ASN A 124 -13.08 -23.82 -18.12
N ALA A 125 -13.93 -23.86 -17.10
CA ALA A 125 -14.87 -24.96 -16.91
C ALA A 125 -15.90 -25.01 -18.06
N SER A 126 -16.43 -23.89 -18.48
CA SER A 126 -17.33 -23.77 -19.63
C SER A 126 -16.67 -24.19 -20.95
N VAL A 127 -15.45 -23.73 -21.21
CA VAL A 127 -14.67 -24.10 -22.40
C VAL A 127 -14.39 -25.60 -22.42
N ARG A 128 -14.10 -26.22 -21.27
CA ARG A 128 -13.88 -27.66 -21.16
C ARG A 128 -15.12 -28.49 -21.48
N SER A 129 -16.28 -28.01 -21.03
CA SER A 129 -17.57 -28.62 -21.38
C SER A 129 -17.86 -28.51 -22.87
N THR A 130 -17.68 -27.35 -23.47
CA THR A 130 -17.88 -27.12 -24.90
C THR A 130 -16.93 -27.97 -25.75
N ASN A 131 -15.67 -28.10 -25.38
CA ASN A 131 -14.73 -28.97 -26.08
C ASN A 131 -15.11 -30.45 -26.02
N SER A 132 -15.69 -30.92 -24.92
CA SER A 132 -16.21 -32.28 -24.80
C SER A 132 -17.36 -32.52 -25.79
N TRP A 133 -18.29 -31.57 -25.86
CA TRP A 133 -19.41 -31.61 -26.83
C TRP A 133 -18.95 -31.60 -28.28
N MET A 134 -17.97 -30.74 -28.62
CA MET A 134 -17.40 -30.67 -29.97
C MET A 134 -16.74 -32.02 -30.38
N ARG A 135 -16.04 -32.69 -29.46
CA ARG A 135 -15.48 -34.00 -29.72
C ARG A 135 -16.56 -35.06 -30.04
N CYS A 136 -17.64 -35.09 -29.24
CA CYS A 136 -18.76 -35.98 -29.52
C CYS A 136 -19.38 -35.69 -30.88
N LEU A 137 -19.61 -34.45 -31.22
CA LEU A 137 -20.18 -34.03 -32.52
C LEU A 137 -19.26 -34.46 -33.69
N THR A 138 -17.97 -34.27 -33.56
CA THR A 138 -16.99 -34.69 -34.58
C THR A 138 -17.03 -36.19 -34.81
N VAL A 139 -17.18 -37.02 -33.76
CA VAL A 139 -17.30 -38.48 -33.89
C VAL A 139 -18.60 -38.84 -34.60
N VAL A 140 -19.74 -38.21 -34.27
CA VAL A 140 -21.03 -38.46 -34.94
C VAL A 140 -20.95 -38.12 -36.43
N ILE A 141 -20.34 -36.99 -36.79
CA ILE A 141 -20.16 -36.60 -38.18
C ILE A 141 -19.28 -37.64 -38.92
N ALA A 142 -18.16 -38.02 -38.30
CA ALA A 142 -17.24 -39.02 -38.90
C ALA A 142 -17.93 -40.37 -39.17
N VAL A 143 -18.74 -40.84 -38.21
CA VAL A 143 -19.52 -42.09 -38.40
C VAL A 143 -20.58 -41.90 -39.50
N GLY A 144 -21.29 -40.79 -39.50
CA GLY A 144 -22.31 -40.49 -40.52
C GLY A 144 -21.72 -40.43 -41.94
N THR A 145 -20.55 -39.82 -42.10
CA THR A 145 -19.85 -39.76 -43.41
C THR A 145 -19.38 -41.15 -43.86
N LEU A 146 -18.93 -41.96 -42.94
CA LEU A 146 -18.46 -43.32 -43.25
C LEU A 146 -19.63 -44.23 -43.69
N VAL A 147 -20.78 -44.18 -43.01
CA VAL A 147 -22.00 -44.87 -43.40
C VAL A 147 -22.49 -44.42 -44.76
N SER A 148 -22.51 -43.11 -45.03
CA SER A 148 -22.90 -42.58 -46.32
C SER A 148 -21.97 -43.01 -47.45
N ALA A 149 -20.67 -43.06 -47.20
CA ALA A 149 -19.66 -43.55 -48.16
C ALA A 149 -19.88 -45.00 -48.52
N ILE A 150 -20.14 -45.86 -47.54
CA ILE A 150 -20.46 -47.29 -47.74
C ILE A 150 -21.74 -47.44 -48.55
N TYR A 151 -22.78 -46.70 -48.22
CA TYR A 151 -24.05 -46.73 -48.93
C TYR A 151 -23.90 -46.35 -50.39
N TYR A 152 -23.24 -45.25 -50.71
CA TYR A 152 -23.00 -44.85 -52.07
C TYR A 152 -22.09 -45.83 -52.83
N SER A 153 -21.10 -46.45 -52.21
CA SER A 153 -20.25 -47.48 -52.80
C SER A 153 -21.04 -48.70 -53.23
N ILE A 154 -22.00 -49.17 -52.39
CA ILE A 154 -22.88 -50.28 -52.71
C ILE A 154 -23.82 -49.93 -53.86
N GLU A 155 -24.34 -48.72 -53.91
CA GLU A 155 -25.27 -48.24 -54.96
C GLU A 155 -24.53 -48.13 -56.31
N ILE A 156 -23.38 -47.61 -56.35
CA ILE A 156 -22.48 -47.58 -57.54
C ILE A 156 -22.16 -49.02 -58.00
N TYR A 157 -21.82 -49.91 -57.11
CA TYR A 157 -21.55 -51.31 -57.43
C TYR A 157 -22.75 -52.00 -58.06
N LYS A 158 -23.97 -51.80 -57.53
CA LYS A 158 -25.21 -52.32 -58.10
C LYS A 158 -25.48 -51.76 -59.49
N TYR A 159 -25.24 -50.49 -59.70
CA TYR A 159 -25.44 -49.86 -61.02
C TYR A 159 -24.51 -50.46 -62.08
N PHE A 160 -23.28 -50.65 -61.81
CA PHE A 160 -22.31 -51.25 -62.71
C PHE A 160 -22.62 -52.71 -62.98
N TYR A 161 -23.13 -53.48 -62.02
CA TYR A 161 -23.47 -54.86 -62.16
C TYR A 161 -24.76 -55.05 -62.97
N SER A 162 -25.69 -54.11 -62.86
CA SER A 162 -26.93 -54.10 -63.63
C SER A 162 -26.77 -53.70 -65.09
N CYS A 163 -25.78 -52.89 -65.45
CA CYS A 163 -25.50 -52.49 -66.80
C CYS A 163 -24.72 -53.54 -67.62
N ASN A 164 -24.19 -54.57 -67.01
CA ASN A 164 -23.37 -55.59 -67.66
C ASN A 164 -24.12 -56.91 -67.93
N LYS A 165 -25.43 -56.91 -67.74
CA LYS A 165 -26.37 -58.00 -68.14
C LYS A 165 -27.22 -57.54 -69.31
#